data_9a9b76cf6ed71d3a3520ea0bd2a75f99
#
_entry.id   9a9b76cf6ed71d3a3520ea0bd2a75f99
#
_cell.length_a   1.000
_cell.length_b   1.000
_cell.length_c   1.000
_cell.angle_alpha   90.00
_cell.angle_beta   90.00
_cell.angle_gamma   90.00
#
_symmetry.space_group_name_H-M   'P 1'
#
loop_
_entity.id
_entity.type
_entity.pdbx_description
1 polymer ?
#
loop_
_entity_poly.entity_id
_entity_poly.type
_entity_poly.pdbx_seq_one_letter_code
_entity_poly.pdbx_strand_id
1 'polypeptide(L)'
;MKAKELIMVDVQNEEHCRSIVKLINYYMLDEMGQGESMREGMGAKIIHGLRNHSCYIGFFGCIENDYAALANCNINFSTWQAKPLINIHDLIVAPAYRNQGFGLFLLTEIEKYARENDYCRINLEVRHDNYKAQKLYQKAGFSACNPENYFWEKLLL
;
A
#
# COMPACT_ATOMS: atom_id res chain seq x y z
N MET A 1 -20.40 -15.78 0.06
CA MET A 1 -19.66 -14.50 -0.05
C MET A 1 -18.84 -14.55 -1.34
N LYS A 2 -18.81 -13.46 -2.12
CA LYS A 2 -17.97 -13.38 -3.31
C LYS A 2 -16.50 -13.47 -2.90
N ALA A 3 -15.68 -14.18 -3.69
CA ALA A 3 -14.26 -14.34 -3.40
C ALA A 3 -13.51 -13.02 -3.63
N LYS A 4 -12.54 -12.73 -2.75
CA LYS A 4 -11.55 -11.67 -2.96
C LYS A 4 -10.41 -12.24 -3.78
N GLU A 5 -9.85 -11.42 -4.65
CA GLU A 5 -8.76 -11.79 -5.54
C GLU A 5 -7.61 -10.79 -5.40
N LEU A 6 -6.36 -11.26 -5.43
CA LEU A 6 -5.17 -10.44 -5.51
C LEU A 6 -4.77 -10.28 -6.98
N ILE A 7 -4.59 -9.05 -7.42
CA ILE A 7 -4.05 -8.73 -8.75
C ILE A 7 -2.81 -7.87 -8.58
N MET A 8 -1.71 -8.26 -9.19
CA MET A 8 -0.52 -7.41 -9.26
C MET A 8 -0.77 -6.22 -10.17
N VAL A 9 -0.32 -5.05 -9.74
CA VAL A 9 -0.44 -3.82 -10.54
C VAL A 9 0.46 -3.92 -11.78
N ASP A 10 -0.14 -3.63 -12.93
CA ASP A 10 0.58 -3.37 -14.17
C ASP A 10 0.41 -1.88 -14.53
N VAL A 11 1.46 -1.11 -14.40
CA VAL A 11 1.45 0.33 -14.71
C VAL A 11 1.41 0.65 -16.21
N GLN A 12 1.48 -0.37 -17.08
CA GLN A 12 1.22 -0.23 -18.53
C GLN A 12 -0.26 -0.45 -18.85
N ASN A 13 -1.03 -1.03 -17.96
CA ASN A 13 -2.47 -1.22 -18.10
C ASN A 13 -3.21 0.07 -17.70
N GLU A 14 -3.92 0.68 -18.64
CA GLU A 14 -4.63 1.95 -18.43
C GLU A 14 -5.78 1.84 -17.40
N GLU A 15 -6.40 0.69 -17.26
CA GLU A 15 -7.44 0.46 -16.24
C GLU A 15 -6.83 0.41 -14.84
N HIS A 16 -5.67 -0.27 -14.69
CA HIS A 16 -4.90 -0.24 -13.43
C HIS A 16 -4.47 1.18 -13.09
N CYS A 17 -3.98 1.95 -14.06
CA CYS A 17 -3.58 3.34 -13.84
C CYS A 17 -4.74 4.21 -13.34
N ARG A 18 -5.92 4.09 -13.97
CA ARG A 18 -7.13 4.82 -13.52
C ARG A 18 -7.53 4.40 -12.09
N SER A 19 -7.45 3.11 -11.79
CA SER A 19 -7.80 2.57 -10.48
C SER A 19 -6.82 3.00 -9.38
N ILE A 20 -5.53 3.06 -9.68
CA ILE A 20 -4.52 3.63 -8.76
C ILE A 20 -4.86 5.08 -8.43
N VAL A 21 -5.06 5.92 -9.43
CA VAL A 21 -5.35 7.35 -9.23
C VAL A 21 -6.64 7.52 -8.42
N LYS A 22 -7.68 6.76 -8.74
CA LYS A 22 -8.96 6.78 -8.01
C LYS A 22 -8.78 6.41 -6.53
N LEU A 23 -8.04 5.33 -6.24
CA LEU A 23 -7.84 4.85 -4.87
C LEU A 23 -6.94 5.80 -4.06
N ILE A 24 -5.88 6.34 -4.67
CA ILE A 24 -5.04 7.36 -4.02
C ILE A 24 -5.88 8.62 -3.71
N ASN A 25 -6.77 9.04 -4.62
CA ASN A 25 -7.64 10.19 -4.34
C ASN A 25 -8.59 9.94 -3.17
N TYR A 26 -9.11 8.71 -2.99
CA TYR A 26 -9.86 8.36 -1.78
C TYR A 26 -9.03 8.48 -0.51
N TYR A 27 -7.75 8.12 -0.56
CA TYR A 27 -6.85 8.27 0.58
C TYR A 27 -6.52 9.73 0.87
N MET A 28 -6.30 10.55 -0.15
CA MET A 28 -6.06 11.99 0.01
C MET A 28 -7.25 12.71 0.64
N LEU A 29 -8.48 12.32 0.29
CA LEU A 29 -9.72 12.86 0.87
C LEU A 29 -9.99 12.40 2.31
N ASP A 30 -9.32 11.34 2.77
CA ASP A 30 -9.52 10.81 4.12
C ASP A 30 -8.91 11.75 5.19
N GLU A 31 -9.48 11.76 6.39
CA GLU A 31 -8.97 12.53 7.54
C GLU A 31 -7.53 12.10 7.92
N MET A 32 -7.18 10.84 7.68
CA MET A 32 -5.81 10.34 7.89
C MET A 32 -4.87 10.66 6.72
N GLY A 33 -5.40 11.17 5.60
CA GLY A 33 -4.65 11.72 4.48
C GLY A 33 -4.45 13.23 4.60
N GLN A 34 -4.82 13.96 3.56
CA GLN A 34 -4.68 15.42 3.48
C GLN A 34 -6.00 16.17 3.69
N GLY A 35 -7.13 15.48 3.66
CA GLY A 35 -8.47 16.08 3.72
C GLY A 35 -8.88 16.83 2.44
N GLU A 36 -8.08 16.78 1.39
CA GLU A 36 -8.30 17.47 0.12
C GLU A 36 -8.21 16.49 -1.07
N SER A 37 -8.95 16.79 -2.12
CA SER A 37 -8.87 16.00 -3.35
C SER A 37 -7.56 16.21 -4.09
N MET A 38 -7.20 15.24 -4.91
CA MET A 38 -6.06 15.31 -5.79
C MET A 38 -6.13 16.54 -6.72
N ARG A 39 -5.05 17.29 -6.82
CA ARG A 39 -4.95 18.46 -7.71
C ARG A 39 -4.97 18.01 -9.18
N GLU A 40 -5.47 18.87 -10.06
CA GLU A 40 -5.47 18.63 -11.49
C GLU A 40 -4.06 18.29 -12.00
N GLY A 41 -3.97 17.31 -12.89
CA GLY A 41 -2.71 16.82 -13.46
C GLY A 41 -1.84 15.96 -12.55
N MET A 42 -2.12 15.90 -11.24
CA MET A 42 -1.31 15.12 -10.29
C MET A 42 -1.40 13.61 -10.56
N GLY A 43 -2.57 13.10 -10.95
CA GLY A 43 -2.74 11.69 -11.28
C GLY A 43 -1.81 11.23 -12.42
N ALA A 44 -1.70 12.05 -13.48
CA ALA A 44 -0.77 11.77 -14.59
C ALA A 44 0.69 11.75 -14.12
N LYS A 45 1.08 12.67 -13.23
CA LYS A 45 2.43 12.71 -12.64
C LYS A 45 2.72 11.48 -11.78
N ILE A 46 1.74 11.02 -10.99
CA ILE A 46 1.86 9.79 -10.18
C ILE A 46 2.12 8.60 -11.11
N ILE A 47 1.29 8.40 -12.12
CA ILE A 47 1.46 7.25 -13.04
C ILE A 47 2.79 7.33 -13.79
N HIS A 48 3.18 8.52 -14.27
CA HIS A 48 4.50 8.72 -14.89
C HIS A 48 5.63 8.34 -13.91
N GLY A 49 5.54 8.78 -12.66
CA GLY A 49 6.51 8.45 -11.62
C GLY A 49 6.59 6.95 -11.37
N LEU A 50 5.46 6.27 -11.20
CA LEU A 50 5.40 4.82 -10.96
C LEU A 50 5.95 4.01 -12.14
N ARG A 51 5.69 4.43 -13.40
CA ARG A 51 6.25 3.79 -14.60
C ARG A 51 7.78 3.86 -14.67
N ASN A 52 8.37 4.89 -14.09
CA ASN A 52 9.83 5.10 -14.08
C ASN A 52 10.48 4.68 -12.75
N HIS A 53 9.72 4.15 -11.81
CA HIS A 53 10.23 3.71 -10.52
C HIS A 53 10.50 2.20 -10.51
N SER A 54 11.74 1.81 -10.76
CA SER A 54 12.14 0.40 -10.93
C SER A 54 11.91 -0.48 -9.71
N CYS A 55 11.79 0.13 -8.52
CA CYS A 55 11.52 -0.59 -7.27
C CYS A 55 10.03 -0.63 -6.90
N TYR A 56 9.15 -0.09 -7.75
CA TYR A 56 7.72 -0.12 -7.49
C TYR A 56 7.15 -1.52 -7.67
N ILE A 57 6.31 -1.92 -6.73
CA ILE A 57 5.45 -3.08 -6.81
C ILE A 57 4.10 -2.72 -6.18
N GLY A 58 3.01 -3.03 -6.86
CA GLY A 58 1.67 -2.73 -6.37
C GLY A 58 0.77 -3.95 -6.37
N PHE A 59 -0.20 -3.96 -5.47
CA PHE A 59 -1.18 -5.04 -5.34
C PHE A 59 -2.58 -4.47 -5.19
N PHE A 60 -3.52 -4.97 -6.00
CA PHE A 60 -4.94 -4.72 -5.82
C PHE A 60 -5.62 -5.85 -5.06
N GLY A 61 -6.52 -5.49 -4.16
CA GLY A 61 -7.54 -6.40 -3.65
C GLY A 61 -8.83 -6.17 -4.42
N CYS A 62 -9.23 -7.17 -5.19
CA CYS A 62 -10.37 -7.10 -6.08
C CYS A 62 -11.56 -7.93 -5.58
N ILE A 63 -12.74 -7.58 -6.03
CA ILE A 63 -13.96 -8.39 -5.90
C ILE A 63 -14.77 -8.23 -7.17
N GLU A 64 -15.04 -9.35 -7.85
CA GLU A 64 -15.61 -9.33 -9.20
C GLU A 64 -14.72 -8.48 -10.14
N ASN A 65 -15.27 -7.39 -10.68
CA ASN A 65 -14.55 -6.48 -11.58
C ASN A 65 -14.11 -5.17 -10.87
N ASP A 66 -14.27 -5.08 -9.53
CA ASP A 66 -13.99 -3.87 -8.80
C ASP A 66 -12.62 -3.94 -8.10
N TYR A 67 -11.80 -2.93 -8.29
CA TYR A 67 -10.58 -2.69 -7.53
C TYR A 67 -10.93 -2.04 -6.19
N ALA A 68 -11.16 -2.88 -5.17
CA ALA A 68 -11.66 -2.48 -3.86
C ALA A 68 -10.57 -1.93 -2.92
N ALA A 69 -9.33 -2.34 -3.12
CA ALA A 69 -8.20 -1.93 -2.29
C ALA A 69 -6.91 -1.89 -3.10
N LEU A 70 -5.92 -1.13 -2.61
CA LEU A 70 -4.60 -0.96 -3.22
C LEU A 70 -3.54 -0.95 -2.13
N ALA A 71 -2.44 -1.65 -2.35
CA ALA A 71 -1.19 -1.44 -1.67
C ALA A 71 -0.13 -0.96 -2.68
N ASN A 72 0.36 0.27 -2.51
CA ASN A 72 1.56 0.75 -3.20
C ASN A 72 2.77 0.40 -2.34
N CYS A 73 3.73 -0.29 -2.93
CA CYS A 73 4.89 -0.78 -2.21
C CYS A 73 6.19 -0.44 -2.96
N ASN A 74 7.29 -0.41 -2.19
CA ASN A 74 8.64 -0.29 -2.72
C ASN A 74 9.45 -1.52 -2.34
N ILE A 75 10.22 -2.04 -3.27
CA ILE A 75 11.22 -3.07 -3.01
C ILE A 75 12.49 -2.38 -2.56
N ASN A 76 12.86 -2.57 -1.30
CA ASN A 76 14.11 -2.11 -0.73
C ASN A 76 15.04 -3.31 -0.50
N PHE A 77 16.30 -3.05 -0.15
CA PHE A 77 17.29 -4.09 0.12
C PHE A 77 17.83 -3.99 1.54
N SER A 78 17.79 -5.08 2.29
CA SER A 78 18.39 -5.18 3.61
C SER A 78 19.84 -5.64 3.47
N THR A 79 20.79 -4.74 3.68
CA THR A 79 22.22 -5.09 3.71
C THR A 79 22.58 -6.04 4.86
N TRP A 80 21.81 -6.02 5.96
CA TRP A 80 22.03 -6.89 7.12
C TRP A 80 21.57 -8.33 6.87
N GLN A 81 20.50 -8.51 6.09
CA GLN A 81 19.98 -9.84 5.75
C GLN A 81 20.44 -10.31 4.36
N ALA A 82 21.09 -9.41 3.58
CA ALA A 82 21.45 -9.63 2.19
C ALA A 82 20.26 -10.09 1.33
N LYS A 83 19.07 -9.56 1.60
CA LYS A 83 17.80 -9.93 0.96
C LYS A 83 16.92 -8.71 0.69
N PRO A 84 16.04 -8.79 -0.32
CA PRO A 84 15.03 -7.75 -0.52
C PRO A 84 14.02 -7.72 0.62
N LEU A 85 13.37 -6.59 0.78
CA LEU A 85 12.24 -6.39 1.67
C LEU A 85 11.17 -5.56 0.96
N ILE A 86 9.91 -5.69 1.38
CA ILE A 86 8.79 -4.88 0.88
C ILE A 86 8.50 -3.79 1.90
N ASN A 87 8.51 -2.53 1.45
CA ASN A 87 7.93 -1.42 2.20
C ASN A 87 6.55 -1.11 1.65
N ILE A 88 5.50 -1.25 2.46
CA ILE A 88 4.15 -0.80 2.10
C ILE A 88 4.09 0.70 2.37
N HIS A 89 4.09 1.49 1.30
CA HIS A 89 4.03 2.95 1.37
C HIS A 89 2.60 3.44 1.58
N ASP A 90 1.63 2.89 0.82
CA ASP A 90 0.21 3.18 0.99
C ASP A 90 -0.57 1.87 1.12
N LEU A 91 -1.54 1.84 2.02
CA LEU A 91 -2.55 0.79 2.12
C LEU A 91 -3.94 1.43 2.13
N ILE A 92 -4.66 1.28 1.04
CA ILE A 92 -5.91 1.98 0.78
C ILE A 92 -7.03 0.96 0.60
N VAL A 93 -8.17 1.20 1.25
CA VAL A 93 -9.43 0.50 0.98
C VAL A 93 -10.47 1.53 0.59
N ALA A 94 -11.08 1.37 -0.58
CA ALA A 94 -12.12 2.26 -1.05
C ALA A 94 -13.28 2.32 -0.05
N PRO A 95 -13.90 3.50 0.18
CA PRO A 95 -14.91 3.69 1.21
C PRO A 95 -16.03 2.65 1.21
N ALA A 96 -16.53 2.27 0.03
CA ALA A 96 -17.59 1.28 -0.12
C ALA A 96 -17.20 -0.14 0.32
N TYR A 97 -15.90 -0.44 0.44
CA TYR A 97 -15.37 -1.77 0.78
C TYR A 97 -14.71 -1.83 2.15
N ARG A 98 -14.75 -0.72 2.91
CA ARG A 98 -14.21 -0.68 4.29
C ARG A 98 -14.99 -1.62 5.23
N ASN A 99 -14.32 -2.10 6.26
CA ASN A 99 -14.86 -3.05 7.25
C ASN A 99 -15.29 -4.42 6.68
N GLN A 100 -14.95 -4.71 5.44
CA GLN A 100 -15.21 -5.99 4.76
C GLN A 100 -13.96 -6.88 4.67
N GLY A 101 -12.90 -6.54 5.42
CA GLY A 101 -11.69 -7.35 5.54
C GLY A 101 -10.70 -7.23 4.37
N PHE A 102 -10.84 -6.24 3.47
CA PHE A 102 -9.90 -6.05 2.35
C PHE A 102 -8.49 -5.67 2.78
N GLY A 103 -8.35 -4.84 3.82
CA GLY A 103 -7.02 -4.50 4.35
C GLY A 103 -6.26 -5.73 4.87
N LEU A 104 -6.94 -6.57 5.68
CA LEU A 104 -6.33 -7.81 6.17
C LEU A 104 -6.03 -8.79 5.03
N PHE A 105 -6.94 -8.90 4.06
CA PHE A 105 -6.74 -9.73 2.87
C PHE A 105 -5.47 -9.32 2.12
N LEU A 106 -5.30 -8.03 1.79
CA LEU A 106 -4.10 -7.55 1.11
C LEU A 106 -2.83 -7.85 1.90
N LEU A 107 -2.80 -7.57 3.20
CA LEU A 107 -1.62 -7.82 4.03
C LEU A 107 -1.26 -9.31 4.06
N THR A 108 -2.25 -10.20 4.15
CA THR A 108 -2.05 -11.65 4.12
C THR A 108 -1.49 -12.12 2.77
N GLU A 109 -2.04 -11.64 1.67
CA GLU A 109 -1.59 -12.03 0.33
C GLU A 109 -0.20 -11.45 0.00
N ILE A 110 0.11 -10.22 0.45
CA ILE A 110 1.45 -9.63 0.32
C ILE A 110 2.47 -10.43 1.15
N GLU A 111 2.10 -10.88 2.35
CA GLU A 111 2.97 -11.74 3.16
C GLU A 111 3.26 -13.05 2.45
N LYS A 112 2.24 -13.70 1.88
CA LYS A 112 2.41 -14.93 1.10
C LYS A 112 3.35 -14.68 -0.08
N TYR A 113 3.11 -13.63 -0.87
CA TYR A 113 3.97 -13.23 -1.98
C TYR A 113 5.43 -13.02 -1.52
N ALA A 114 5.63 -12.29 -0.42
CA ALA A 114 6.96 -12.02 0.12
C ALA A 114 7.70 -13.30 0.53
N ARG A 115 7.01 -14.24 1.16
CA ARG A 115 7.60 -15.54 1.54
C ARG A 115 7.96 -16.39 0.31
N GLU A 116 7.09 -16.46 -0.68
CA GLU A 116 7.31 -17.22 -1.92
C GLU A 116 8.46 -16.66 -2.76
N ASN A 117 8.79 -15.36 -2.61
CA ASN A 117 9.85 -14.68 -3.35
C ASN A 117 11.10 -14.34 -2.51
N ASP A 118 11.27 -14.99 -1.36
CA ASP A 118 12.45 -14.90 -0.47
C ASP A 118 12.75 -13.48 0.05
N TYR A 119 11.72 -12.66 0.28
CA TYR A 119 11.87 -11.39 0.96
C TYR A 119 12.10 -11.60 2.45
N CYS A 120 13.00 -10.82 3.06
CA CYS A 120 13.34 -10.99 4.48
C CYS A 120 12.33 -10.38 5.44
N ARG A 121 11.54 -9.39 5.02
CA ARG A 121 10.49 -8.75 5.84
C ARG A 121 9.58 -7.87 5.01
N ILE A 122 8.45 -7.51 5.62
CA ILE A 122 7.57 -6.42 5.18
C ILE A 122 7.60 -5.36 6.28
N ASN A 123 7.73 -4.10 5.93
CA ASN A 123 7.60 -2.98 6.86
C ASN A 123 6.64 -1.92 6.32
N LEU A 124 6.12 -1.12 7.21
CA LEU A 124 5.25 0.01 6.92
C LEU A 124 5.40 1.07 8.02
N GLU A 125 4.90 2.26 7.72
CA GLU A 125 4.81 3.34 8.67
C GLU A 125 3.35 3.62 8.99
N VAL A 126 3.06 3.96 10.24
CA VAL A 126 1.72 4.30 10.68
C VAL A 126 1.76 5.46 11.68
N ARG A 127 0.89 6.43 11.48
CA ARG A 127 0.73 7.53 12.44
C ARG A 127 0.31 6.99 13.79
N HIS A 128 0.88 7.55 14.88
CA HIS A 128 0.59 7.13 16.25
C HIS A 128 -0.89 7.33 16.65
N ASP A 129 -1.61 8.25 15.99
CA ASP A 129 -3.02 8.53 16.19
C ASP A 129 -3.97 7.71 15.29
N ASN A 130 -3.44 6.93 14.35
CA ASN A 130 -4.22 6.04 13.47
C ASN A 130 -4.45 4.67 14.13
N TYR A 131 -5.21 4.65 15.22
CA TYR A 131 -5.50 3.43 15.98
C TYR A 131 -6.22 2.34 15.17
N LYS A 132 -6.99 2.73 14.15
CA LYS A 132 -7.69 1.79 13.28
C LYS A 132 -6.71 1.00 12.41
N ALA A 133 -5.75 1.67 11.81
CA ALA A 133 -4.71 1.02 11.02
C ALA A 133 -3.79 0.18 11.91
N GLN A 134 -3.39 0.69 13.09
CA GLN A 134 -2.56 -0.06 14.04
C GLN A 134 -3.21 -1.39 14.44
N LYS A 135 -4.52 -1.40 14.75
CA LYS A 135 -5.26 -2.64 15.06
C LYS A 135 -5.27 -3.62 13.88
N LEU A 136 -5.41 -3.11 12.66
CA LEU A 136 -5.34 -3.93 11.44
C LEU A 136 -3.96 -4.56 11.30
N TYR A 137 -2.90 -3.79 11.46
CA TYR A 137 -1.52 -4.25 11.34
C TYR A 137 -1.17 -5.27 12.41
N GLN A 138 -1.54 -5.03 13.67
CA GLN A 138 -1.38 -6.00 14.76
C GLN A 138 -2.10 -7.32 14.46
N LYS A 139 -3.33 -7.26 13.93
CA LYS A 139 -4.09 -8.45 13.51
C LYS A 139 -3.41 -9.22 12.37
N ALA A 140 -2.69 -8.52 11.50
CA ALA A 140 -1.89 -9.10 10.43
C ALA A 140 -0.48 -9.53 10.88
N GLY A 141 -0.17 -9.48 12.19
CA GLY A 141 1.11 -9.95 12.74
C GLY A 141 2.23 -8.91 12.75
N PHE A 142 1.95 -7.64 12.41
CA PHE A 142 2.94 -6.57 12.55
C PHE A 142 3.07 -6.14 14.01
N SER A 143 4.26 -5.74 14.39
CA SER A 143 4.56 -5.14 15.69
C SER A 143 5.46 -3.93 15.53
N ALA A 144 5.43 -3.02 16.50
CA ALA A 144 6.42 -1.95 16.59
C ALA A 144 7.84 -2.53 16.72
N CYS A 145 8.83 -1.77 16.25
CA CYS A 145 10.23 -2.16 16.41
C CYS A 145 10.62 -2.20 17.89
N ASN A 146 11.50 -3.13 18.25
CA ASN A 146 12.09 -3.19 19.58
C ASN A 146 13.62 -3.24 19.43
N PRO A 147 14.37 -2.19 19.90
CA PRO A 147 13.86 -0.95 20.48
C PRO A 147 13.05 -0.11 19.50
N GLU A 148 12.24 0.82 20.04
CA GLU A 148 11.42 1.73 19.21
C GLU A 148 12.31 2.58 18.31
N ASN A 149 11.89 2.72 17.05
CA ASN A 149 12.54 3.56 16.05
C ASN A 149 11.76 4.83 15.82
N TYR A 150 12.44 5.96 15.63
CA TYR A 150 11.85 7.19 15.17
C TYR A 150 11.93 7.28 13.64
N PHE A 151 10.88 7.77 13.02
CA PHE A 151 10.91 8.19 11.62
C PHE A 151 11.29 9.68 11.57
N TRP A 152 12.36 9.98 10.82
CA TRP A 152 12.88 11.33 10.66
C TRP A 152 12.78 11.74 9.20
N GLU A 153 12.25 12.93 8.93
CA GLU A 153 12.18 13.50 7.59
C GLU A 153 12.82 14.89 7.53
N LYS A 154 13.36 15.23 6.36
CA LYS A 154 13.81 16.56 6.02
C LYS A 154 13.16 16.98 4.72
N LEU A 155 12.29 17.98 4.79
CA LEU A 155 11.62 18.51 3.60
C LEU A 155 12.64 19.28 2.74
N LEU A 156 12.59 19.02 1.43
CA LEU A 156 13.43 19.66 0.41
C LEU A 156 12.51 20.54 -0.45
N LEU A 157 12.06 21.67 0.12
CA LEU A 157 11.19 22.64 -0.55
C LEU A 157 12.01 23.75 -1.17
#